data_73c39aa3a67576ed1c7afa9f8adc40c4
#
_entry.id   73c39aa3a67576ed1c7afa9f8adc40c4
#
_cell.length_a   1.000
_cell.length_b   1.000
_cell.length_c   1.000
_cell.angle_alpha   90.00
_cell.angle_beta   90.00
_cell.angle_gamma   90.00
#
_symmetry.space_group_name_H-M   'P 1'
#
loop_
_entity.id
_entity.type
_entity.pdbx_description
1 polymer ?
#
loop_
_entity_poly.entity_id
_entity_poly.type
_entity_poly.pdbx_seq_one_letter_code
_entity_poly.pdbx_strand_id
1 'polypeptide(L)'
;DDALAEYLDNATFINKDGEVCEFTQLQKHDLNLVLQKRYALLNWQQGSGKTAAVYHRAKYLLKYGKVRNVVILAPAIATNMTWTPFLAINKERYRVIRTYKDLEDVPRGIFLLLSTSMVGKLKRDLMRFVKLSSRKLCLVFDESDEITNPSSQRTKHILAVFRRLKYKILDTGTTTRNNIAELYSQFELLYNNSVNMTCWCDSIYHENRDKEIECERNLHCGE
;
A
#
# COMPACT_ATOMS: atom_id res chain seq x y z
N ASP A 1 10.61 -10.41 -19.82
CA ASP A 1 9.15 -10.66 -20.00
C ASP A 1 8.64 -9.61 -20.98
N ASP A 2 8.35 -10.02 -22.22
CA ASP A 2 7.98 -9.12 -23.33
C ASP A 2 6.73 -8.30 -23.00
N ALA A 3 5.77 -8.89 -22.29
CA ALA A 3 4.56 -8.19 -21.84
C ALA A 3 4.84 -7.08 -20.85
N LEU A 4 5.87 -7.20 -20.02
CA LEU A 4 6.29 -6.19 -19.08
C LEU A 4 7.01 -5.03 -19.80
N ALA A 5 7.88 -5.33 -20.76
CA ALA A 5 8.54 -4.33 -21.58
C ALA A 5 7.52 -3.53 -22.39
N GLU A 6 6.61 -4.20 -23.08
CA GLU A 6 5.52 -3.55 -23.81
C GLU A 6 4.64 -2.67 -22.92
N TYR A 7 4.34 -3.12 -21.70
CA TYR A 7 3.58 -2.32 -20.77
C TYR A 7 4.32 -1.03 -20.37
N LEU A 8 5.61 -1.14 -20.09
CA LEU A 8 6.45 0.00 -19.67
C LEU A 8 6.63 1.03 -20.79
N ASP A 9 6.77 0.57 -22.02
CA ASP A 9 6.93 1.46 -23.18
C ASP A 9 5.67 2.28 -23.44
N ASN A 10 4.50 1.71 -23.16
CA ASN A 10 3.19 2.37 -23.32
C ASN A 10 2.64 2.98 -22.03
N ALA A 11 3.42 3.03 -20.94
CA ALA A 11 2.97 3.54 -19.65
C ALA A 11 2.92 5.07 -19.65
N THR A 12 1.74 5.62 -19.87
CA THR A 12 1.47 7.06 -19.84
C THR A 12 0.37 7.39 -18.85
N PHE A 13 0.38 8.60 -18.32
CA PHE A 13 -0.68 9.10 -17.45
C PHE A 13 -0.98 10.57 -17.76
N ILE A 14 -2.17 11.02 -17.38
CA ILE A 14 -2.55 12.42 -17.52
C ILE A 14 -2.31 13.10 -16.18
N ASN A 15 -1.56 14.19 -16.19
CA ASN A 15 -1.28 14.99 -15.01
C ASN A 15 -2.47 15.90 -14.64
N LYS A 16 -2.35 16.65 -13.55
CA LYS A 16 -3.40 17.57 -13.07
C LYS A 16 -3.74 18.69 -14.05
N ASP A 17 -2.83 19.02 -14.95
CA ASP A 17 -2.97 20.09 -15.93
C ASP A 17 -3.57 19.57 -17.26
N GLY A 18 -3.88 18.26 -17.33
CA GLY A 18 -4.47 17.62 -18.51
C GLY A 18 -3.45 17.17 -19.55
N GLU A 19 -2.17 17.24 -19.25
CA GLU A 19 -1.11 16.86 -20.18
C GLU A 19 -0.80 15.37 -20.06
N VAL A 20 -0.52 14.74 -21.19
CA VAL A 20 -0.05 13.35 -21.24
C VAL A 20 1.43 13.32 -20.87
N CYS A 21 1.73 12.61 -19.82
CA CYS A 21 3.10 12.46 -19.30
C CYS A 21 3.60 11.02 -19.48
N GLU A 22 4.89 10.92 -19.73
CA GLU A 22 5.63 9.66 -19.74
C GLU A 22 6.59 9.60 -18.57
N PHE A 23 6.99 8.40 -18.21
CA PHE A 23 8.04 8.19 -17.20
C PHE A 23 9.43 8.47 -17.81
N THR A 24 10.30 9.07 -17.01
CA THR A 24 11.73 9.15 -17.33
C THR A 24 12.35 7.76 -17.35
N GLN A 25 13.53 7.60 -17.93
CA GLN A 25 14.24 6.31 -17.97
C GLN A 25 14.51 5.75 -16.58
N LEU A 26 14.87 6.61 -15.62
CA LEU A 26 15.08 6.20 -14.23
C LEU A 26 13.78 5.71 -13.58
N GLN A 27 12.68 6.43 -13.76
CA GLN A 27 11.37 6.01 -13.26
C GLN A 27 10.91 4.70 -13.92
N LYS A 28 11.14 4.50 -15.24
CA LYS A 28 10.84 3.25 -15.94
C LYS A 28 11.65 2.10 -15.37
N HIS A 29 12.93 2.32 -15.05
CA HIS A 29 13.77 1.31 -14.41
C HIS A 29 13.19 0.88 -13.05
N ASP A 30 12.89 1.82 -12.18
CA ASP A 30 12.33 1.54 -10.86
C ASP A 30 10.94 0.90 -10.96
N LEU A 31 10.09 1.39 -11.87
CA LEU A 31 8.77 0.82 -12.10
C LEU A 31 8.86 -0.63 -12.59
N ASN A 32 9.85 -0.96 -13.44
CA ASN A 32 10.11 -2.34 -13.85
C ASN A 32 10.39 -3.25 -12.65
N LEU A 33 11.23 -2.80 -11.72
CA LEU A 33 11.50 -3.56 -10.49
C LEU A 33 10.24 -3.75 -9.64
N VAL A 34 9.46 -2.69 -9.48
CA VAL A 34 8.21 -2.69 -8.69
C VAL A 34 7.15 -3.61 -9.31
N LEU A 35 7.00 -3.63 -10.64
CA LEU A 35 6.01 -4.44 -11.33
C LEU A 35 6.27 -5.94 -11.18
N GLN A 36 7.52 -6.35 -11.04
CA GLN A 36 7.92 -7.74 -10.85
C GLN A 36 7.68 -8.27 -9.43
N LYS A 37 7.53 -7.39 -8.44
CA LYS A 37 7.42 -7.77 -7.03
C LYS A 37 5.96 -7.81 -6.56
N ARG A 38 5.69 -8.68 -5.59
CA ARG A 38 4.38 -8.70 -4.89
C ARG A 38 4.26 -7.57 -3.88
N TYR A 39 5.37 -7.21 -3.26
CA TYR A 39 5.48 -6.19 -2.22
C TYR A 39 6.51 -5.16 -2.64
N ALA A 40 6.22 -3.89 -2.45
CA ALA A 40 7.17 -2.82 -2.67
C ALA A 40 6.92 -1.67 -1.70
N LEU A 41 8.00 -1.05 -1.25
CA LEU A 41 7.99 0.24 -0.59
C LEU A 41 8.71 1.22 -1.51
N LEU A 42 7.97 2.21 -2.00
CA LEU A 42 8.48 3.24 -2.90
C LEU A 42 8.84 4.47 -2.07
N ASN A 43 10.14 4.69 -1.91
CA ASN A 43 10.66 5.84 -1.18
C ASN A 43 11.20 6.89 -2.15
N TRP A 44 10.30 7.57 -2.81
CA TRP A 44 10.64 8.67 -3.72
C TRP A 44 10.34 10.02 -3.07
N GLN A 45 11.13 11.03 -3.42
CA GLN A 45 10.89 12.39 -2.94
C GLN A 45 9.51 12.91 -3.34
N GLN A 46 9.01 13.89 -2.61
CA GLN A 46 7.76 14.55 -2.94
C GLN A 46 7.88 15.20 -4.32
N GLY A 47 6.83 15.10 -5.13
CA GLY A 47 6.83 15.64 -6.51
C GLY A 47 7.48 14.73 -7.56
N SER A 48 8.06 13.59 -7.20
CA SER A 48 8.76 12.67 -8.13
C SER A 48 7.86 11.76 -8.97
N GLY A 49 6.53 11.92 -8.90
CA GLY A 49 5.59 11.09 -9.65
C GLY A 49 5.19 9.78 -8.97
N LYS A 50 5.31 9.67 -7.64
CA LYS A 50 4.90 8.48 -6.87
C LYS A 50 3.49 8.00 -7.21
N THR A 51 2.53 8.92 -7.20
CA THR A 51 1.12 8.61 -7.50
C THR A 51 0.96 7.89 -8.82
N ALA A 52 1.64 8.37 -9.88
CA ALA A 52 1.61 7.74 -11.19
C ALA A 52 2.30 6.36 -11.18
N ALA A 53 3.41 6.21 -10.47
CA ALA A 53 4.12 4.93 -10.38
C ALA A 53 3.29 3.86 -9.67
N VAL A 54 2.70 4.17 -8.50
CA VAL A 54 1.86 3.21 -7.76
C VAL A 54 0.55 2.93 -8.50
N TYR A 55 0.00 3.92 -9.20
CA TYR A 55 -1.16 3.74 -10.09
C TYR A 55 -0.84 2.73 -11.21
N HIS A 56 0.30 2.89 -11.90
CA HIS A 56 0.69 1.95 -12.96
C HIS A 56 0.97 0.55 -12.43
N ARG A 57 1.53 0.44 -11.22
CA ARG A 57 1.63 -0.85 -10.54
C ARG A 57 0.26 -1.51 -10.36
N ALA A 58 -0.71 -0.78 -9.89
CA ALA A 58 -2.07 -1.27 -9.67
C ALA A 58 -2.76 -1.59 -10.99
N LYS A 59 -2.64 -0.73 -11.99
CA LYS A 59 -3.21 -0.92 -13.33
C LYS A 59 -2.64 -2.15 -14.04
N TYR A 60 -1.34 -2.37 -13.94
CA TYR A 60 -0.69 -3.59 -14.44
C TYR A 60 -1.31 -4.85 -13.84
N LEU A 61 -1.49 -4.89 -12.52
CA LEU A 61 -2.08 -6.04 -11.85
C LEU A 61 -3.55 -6.29 -12.26
N LEU A 62 -4.32 -5.23 -12.48
CA LEU A 62 -5.70 -5.33 -13.00
C LEU A 62 -5.71 -5.84 -14.44
N LYS A 63 -4.89 -5.25 -15.32
CA LYS A 63 -4.81 -5.60 -16.75
C LYS A 63 -4.49 -7.08 -16.94
N TYR A 64 -3.55 -7.61 -16.19
CA TYR A 64 -3.13 -9.02 -16.29
C TYR A 64 -3.87 -9.98 -15.34
N GLY A 65 -4.99 -9.55 -14.78
CA GLY A 65 -5.88 -10.40 -13.97
C GLY A 65 -5.26 -10.94 -12.68
N LYS A 66 -4.16 -10.35 -12.21
CA LYS A 66 -3.49 -10.76 -10.96
C LYS A 66 -4.33 -10.42 -9.74
N VAL A 67 -5.12 -9.34 -9.82
CA VAL A 67 -6.05 -8.89 -8.79
C VAL A 67 -7.42 -8.57 -9.38
N ARG A 68 -8.43 -8.58 -8.52
CA ARG A 68 -9.81 -8.26 -8.89
C ARG A 68 -10.08 -6.76 -8.83
N ASN A 69 -9.59 -6.11 -7.79
CA ASN A 69 -9.76 -4.69 -7.51
C ASN A 69 -8.53 -4.14 -6.81
N VAL A 70 -8.40 -2.82 -6.79
CA VAL A 70 -7.35 -2.10 -6.07
C VAL A 70 -7.98 -1.31 -4.95
N VAL A 71 -7.41 -1.39 -3.76
CA VAL A 71 -7.74 -0.51 -2.63
C VAL A 71 -6.62 0.52 -2.51
N ILE A 72 -6.94 1.78 -2.70
CA ILE A 72 -6.04 2.91 -2.43
C ILE A 72 -6.39 3.44 -1.05
N LEU A 73 -5.46 3.26 -0.13
CA LEU A 73 -5.52 3.76 1.23
C LEU A 73 -4.64 5.02 1.31
N ALA A 74 -5.21 6.13 1.72
CA ALA A 74 -4.51 7.41 1.76
C ALA A 74 -5.10 8.32 2.86
N PRO A 75 -4.41 9.37 3.30
CA PRO A 75 -5.00 10.43 4.11
C PRO A 75 -6.25 11.01 3.43
N ALA A 76 -7.22 11.46 4.23
CA ALA A 76 -8.49 11.99 3.69
C ALA A 76 -8.28 13.15 2.69
N ILE A 77 -7.29 14.00 2.93
CA ILE A 77 -6.92 15.09 2.04
C ILE A 77 -6.40 14.52 0.71
N ALA A 78 -5.46 13.58 0.74
CA ALA A 78 -4.90 12.96 -0.46
C ALA A 78 -5.96 12.18 -1.24
N THR A 79 -6.87 11.48 -0.55
CA THR A 79 -8.00 10.79 -1.19
C THR A 79 -8.85 11.75 -2.03
N ASN A 80 -9.17 12.93 -1.49
CA ASN A 80 -10.07 13.88 -2.16
C ASN A 80 -9.35 14.79 -3.16
N MET A 81 -8.14 15.27 -2.82
CA MET A 81 -7.45 16.31 -3.58
C MET A 81 -6.42 15.76 -4.58
N THR A 82 -5.99 14.52 -4.40
CA THR A 82 -4.99 13.89 -5.27
C THR A 82 -5.59 12.72 -6.03
N TRP A 83 -6.05 11.68 -5.34
CA TRP A 83 -6.45 10.43 -5.97
C TRP A 83 -7.76 10.52 -6.75
N THR A 84 -8.78 11.16 -6.19
CA THR A 84 -10.07 11.32 -6.88
C THR A 84 -9.92 12.06 -8.21
N PRO A 85 -9.32 13.26 -8.28
CA PRO A 85 -9.13 13.95 -9.55
C PRO A 85 -8.15 13.21 -10.47
N PHE A 86 -7.09 12.58 -9.95
CA PHE A 86 -6.15 11.81 -10.76
C PHE A 86 -6.82 10.63 -11.47
N LEU A 87 -7.63 9.84 -10.77
CA LEU A 87 -8.35 8.72 -11.39
C LEU A 87 -9.41 9.20 -12.38
N ALA A 88 -10.10 10.30 -12.08
CA ALA A 88 -11.11 10.86 -12.94
C ALA A 88 -10.51 11.36 -14.28
N ILE A 89 -9.40 12.10 -14.24
CA ILE A 89 -8.74 12.62 -15.45
C ILE A 89 -8.14 11.50 -16.29
N ASN A 90 -7.65 10.43 -15.64
CA ASN A 90 -7.15 9.22 -16.30
C ASN A 90 -8.28 8.25 -16.73
N LYS A 91 -9.55 8.67 -16.62
CA LYS A 91 -10.75 7.92 -17.03
C LYS A 91 -10.86 6.53 -16.39
N GLU A 92 -10.35 6.39 -15.17
CA GLU A 92 -10.44 5.15 -14.41
C GLU A 92 -11.78 5.03 -13.68
N ARG A 93 -12.25 3.80 -13.54
CA ARG A 93 -13.44 3.51 -12.74
C ARG A 93 -13.04 3.42 -11.28
N TYR A 94 -13.66 4.22 -10.43
CA TYR A 94 -13.39 4.23 -8.99
C TYR A 94 -14.64 4.39 -8.15
N ARG A 95 -14.54 4.02 -6.88
CA ARG A 95 -15.57 4.25 -5.85
C ARG A 95 -14.90 4.72 -4.57
N VAL A 96 -15.43 5.80 -4.00
CA VAL A 96 -14.99 6.29 -2.67
C VAL A 96 -15.76 5.56 -1.60
N ILE A 97 -15.05 4.95 -0.65
CA ILE A 97 -15.61 4.17 0.44
C ILE A 97 -15.82 5.07 1.66
N ARG A 98 -17.06 5.33 1.99
CA ARG A 98 -17.46 6.16 3.14
C ARG A 98 -18.31 5.37 4.14
N THR A 99 -19.03 4.37 3.67
CA THR A 99 -19.93 3.52 4.45
C THR A 99 -19.74 2.04 4.08
N TYR A 100 -20.30 1.14 4.89
CA TYR A 100 -20.29 -0.29 4.57
C TYR A 100 -21.03 -0.62 3.27
N LYS A 101 -22.04 0.18 2.89
CA LYS A 101 -22.80 0.00 1.64
C LYS A 101 -21.91 0.16 0.40
N ASP A 102 -20.88 0.98 0.49
CA ASP A 102 -19.94 1.18 -0.61
C ASP A 102 -19.07 -0.06 -0.89
N LEU A 103 -19.07 -1.03 0.03
CA LEU A 103 -18.39 -2.32 -0.11
C LEU A 103 -19.30 -3.42 -0.67
N GLU A 104 -20.60 -3.13 -0.85
CA GLU A 104 -21.55 -4.06 -1.44
C GLU A 104 -21.50 -3.96 -2.97
N ASP A 105 -21.73 -5.08 -3.64
CA ASP A 105 -21.79 -5.16 -5.11
C ASP A 105 -20.69 -4.42 -5.86
N VAL A 106 -19.46 -4.56 -5.35
CA VAL A 106 -18.28 -3.94 -5.96
C VAL A 106 -17.96 -4.61 -7.29
N PRO A 107 -18.05 -3.90 -8.43
CA PRO A 107 -17.68 -4.47 -9.72
C PRO A 107 -16.21 -4.82 -9.77
N ARG A 108 -15.83 -5.69 -10.69
CA ARG A 108 -14.41 -6.01 -10.94
C ARG A 108 -13.73 -4.89 -11.71
N GLY A 109 -12.42 -4.75 -11.51
CA GLY A 109 -11.59 -3.84 -12.30
C GLY A 109 -11.76 -2.37 -11.91
N ILE A 110 -12.10 -2.08 -10.65
CA ILE A 110 -12.20 -0.71 -10.18
C ILE A 110 -11.22 -0.41 -9.04
N PHE A 111 -10.95 0.88 -8.87
CA PHE A 111 -10.21 1.42 -7.74
C PHE A 111 -11.16 1.79 -6.60
N LEU A 112 -10.85 1.36 -5.39
CA LEU A 112 -11.59 1.69 -4.18
C LEU A 112 -10.77 2.68 -3.37
N LEU A 113 -11.25 3.90 -3.24
CA LEU A 113 -10.58 4.95 -2.47
C LEU A 113 -11.07 4.91 -1.02
N LEU A 114 -10.16 4.69 -0.10
CA LEU A 114 -10.44 4.59 1.32
C LEU A 114 -9.51 5.51 2.11
N SER A 115 -10.09 6.36 2.94
CA SER A 115 -9.29 7.19 3.84
C SER A 115 -8.83 6.37 5.06
N THR A 116 -7.59 6.61 5.50
CA THR A 116 -7.00 5.96 6.68
C THR A 116 -7.86 6.11 7.94
N SER A 117 -8.52 7.26 8.09
CA SER A 117 -9.43 7.54 9.21
C SER A 117 -10.70 6.68 9.21
N MET A 118 -11.09 6.13 8.06
CA MET A 118 -12.29 5.29 7.93
C MET A 118 -12.03 3.82 8.25
N VAL A 119 -10.77 3.36 8.21
CA VAL A 119 -10.43 1.95 8.41
C VAL A 119 -10.93 1.41 9.75
N GLY A 120 -10.75 2.20 10.82
CA GLY A 120 -11.23 1.81 12.15
C GLY A 120 -12.75 1.69 12.23
N LYS A 121 -13.46 2.65 11.63
CA LYS A 121 -14.94 2.67 11.60
C LYS A 121 -15.53 1.51 10.82
N LEU A 122 -14.90 1.15 9.70
CA LEU A 122 -15.36 0.10 8.77
C LEU A 122 -14.58 -1.22 8.94
N LYS A 123 -13.81 -1.38 10.01
CA LYS A 123 -12.89 -2.51 10.18
C LYS A 123 -13.53 -3.87 9.90
N ARG A 124 -14.70 -4.14 10.51
CA ARG A 124 -15.40 -5.42 10.37
C ARG A 124 -15.86 -5.66 8.93
N ASP A 125 -16.42 -4.64 8.29
CA ASP A 125 -16.94 -4.73 6.93
C ASP A 125 -15.82 -4.86 5.91
N LEU A 126 -14.70 -4.14 6.11
CA LEU A 126 -13.48 -4.27 5.32
C LEU A 126 -12.86 -5.67 5.45
N MET A 127 -12.78 -6.23 6.66
CA MET A 127 -12.29 -7.60 6.86
C MET A 127 -13.16 -8.62 6.13
N ARG A 128 -14.49 -8.44 6.18
CA ARG A 128 -15.44 -9.28 5.43
C ARG A 128 -15.24 -9.13 3.93
N PHE A 129 -15.14 -7.91 3.43
CA PHE A 129 -14.89 -7.62 2.01
C PHE A 129 -13.60 -8.24 1.51
N VAL A 130 -12.49 -8.07 2.24
CA VAL A 130 -11.19 -8.69 1.91
C VAL A 130 -11.29 -10.21 1.85
N LYS A 131 -12.00 -10.83 2.80
CA LYS A 131 -12.22 -12.28 2.83
C LYS A 131 -13.06 -12.75 1.63
N LEU A 132 -14.18 -12.10 1.35
CA LEU A 132 -15.06 -12.42 0.22
C LEU A 132 -14.41 -12.21 -1.14
N SER A 133 -13.50 -11.25 -1.24
CA SER A 133 -12.68 -11.03 -2.45
C SER A 133 -11.60 -12.10 -2.63
N SER A 134 -11.59 -13.15 -1.81
CA SER A 134 -10.56 -14.21 -1.81
C SER A 134 -9.13 -13.63 -1.73
N ARG A 135 -8.99 -12.48 -1.11
CA ARG A 135 -7.73 -11.71 -1.01
C ARG A 135 -7.12 -11.32 -2.37
N LYS A 136 -7.91 -11.36 -3.43
CA LYS A 136 -7.50 -10.93 -4.78
C LYS A 136 -7.62 -9.41 -4.93
N LEU A 137 -7.02 -8.68 -4.00
CA LEU A 137 -6.94 -7.24 -3.97
C LEU A 137 -5.48 -6.81 -4.01
N CYS A 138 -5.22 -5.65 -4.59
CA CYS A 138 -3.96 -4.92 -4.41
C CYS A 138 -4.21 -3.79 -3.40
N LEU A 139 -3.35 -3.66 -2.42
CA LEU A 139 -3.29 -2.47 -1.57
C LEU A 139 -2.25 -1.51 -2.16
N VAL A 140 -2.68 -0.29 -2.40
CA VAL A 140 -1.83 0.90 -2.57
C VAL A 140 -1.99 1.70 -1.29
N PHE A 141 -0.91 1.97 -0.58
CA PHE A 141 -0.95 2.78 0.63
C PHE A 141 -0.06 4.01 0.47
N ASP A 142 -0.71 5.11 0.18
CA ASP A 142 -0.11 6.43 -0.01
C ASP A 142 0.11 7.11 1.35
N GLU A 143 1.26 7.73 1.53
CA GLU A 143 1.75 8.30 2.80
C GLU A 143 1.75 7.24 3.93
N SER A 144 2.41 6.12 3.65
CA SER A 144 2.43 4.97 4.56
C SER A 144 3.17 5.22 5.89
N ASP A 145 3.87 6.34 6.03
CA ASP A 145 4.42 6.82 7.29
C ASP A 145 3.34 7.18 8.34
N GLU A 146 2.07 7.22 7.96
CA GLU A 146 0.95 7.33 8.93
C GLU A 146 0.87 6.16 9.92
N ILE A 147 1.52 5.03 9.63
CA ILE A 147 1.54 3.85 10.51
C ILE A 147 2.88 3.61 11.21
N THR A 148 3.66 4.65 11.43
CA THR A 148 4.95 4.56 12.14
C THR A 148 4.81 4.12 13.61
N ASN A 149 3.70 4.45 14.27
CA ASN A 149 3.44 4.03 15.65
C ASN A 149 2.65 2.71 15.71
N PRO A 150 3.29 1.57 16.08
CA PRO A 150 2.65 0.26 16.12
C PRO A 150 1.55 0.15 17.20
N SER A 151 1.66 0.95 18.25
CA SER A 151 0.69 0.94 19.36
C SER A 151 -0.60 1.68 19.01
N SER A 152 -0.60 2.51 17.97
CA SER A 152 -1.78 3.29 17.59
C SER A 152 -2.92 2.40 17.11
N GLN A 153 -4.15 2.78 17.45
CA GLN A 153 -5.34 2.05 17.00
C GLN A 153 -5.46 2.04 15.46
N ARG A 154 -5.04 3.13 14.80
CA ARG A 154 -5.01 3.22 13.34
C ARG A 154 -4.12 2.14 12.75
N THR A 155 -2.88 2.03 13.20
CA THR A 155 -1.94 1.00 12.76
C THR A 155 -2.49 -0.40 12.98
N LYS A 156 -2.99 -0.70 14.18
CA LYS A 156 -3.58 -2.01 14.51
C LYS A 156 -4.76 -2.35 13.59
N HIS A 157 -5.61 -1.39 13.24
CA HIS A 157 -6.75 -1.62 12.34
C HIS A 157 -6.29 -1.86 10.90
N ILE A 158 -5.35 -1.07 10.39
CA ILE A 158 -4.80 -1.23 9.03
C ILE A 158 -4.12 -2.59 8.88
N LEU A 159 -3.28 -2.97 9.83
CA LEU A 159 -2.64 -4.29 9.84
C LEU A 159 -3.67 -5.43 9.89
N ALA A 160 -4.67 -5.34 10.77
CA ALA A 160 -5.70 -6.37 10.90
C ALA A 160 -6.46 -6.61 9.58
N VAL A 161 -6.74 -5.55 8.82
CA VAL A 161 -7.49 -5.63 7.56
C VAL A 161 -6.60 -6.08 6.40
N PHE A 162 -5.43 -5.49 6.23
CA PHE A 162 -4.70 -5.55 4.95
C PHE A 162 -3.43 -6.39 4.96
N ARG A 163 -2.81 -6.71 6.10
CA ARG A 163 -1.50 -7.39 6.14
C ARG A 163 -1.47 -8.72 5.38
N ARG A 164 -2.60 -9.43 5.25
CA ARG A 164 -2.69 -10.72 4.58
C ARG A 164 -2.94 -10.64 3.08
N LEU A 165 -3.00 -9.45 2.50
CA LEU A 165 -3.11 -9.28 1.05
C LEU A 165 -1.81 -9.71 0.37
N LYS A 166 -1.95 -10.30 -0.83
CA LYS A 166 -0.82 -10.83 -1.60
C LYS A 166 -0.05 -9.74 -2.35
N TYR A 167 -0.73 -8.69 -2.78
CA TYR A 167 -0.13 -7.61 -3.55
C TYR A 167 -0.28 -6.30 -2.78
N LYS A 168 0.85 -5.70 -2.47
CA LYS A 168 0.89 -4.46 -1.69
C LYS A 168 2.00 -3.56 -2.23
N ILE A 169 1.69 -2.28 -2.36
CA ILE A 169 2.67 -1.24 -2.58
C ILE A 169 2.40 -0.13 -1.57
N LEU A 170 3.43 0.23 -0.85
CA LEU A 170 3.44 1.37 0.04
C LEU A 170 4.28 2.45 -0.61
N ASP A 171 3.85 3.69 -0.48
CA ASP A 171 4.69 4.82 -0.84
C ASP A 171 4.74 5.85 0.28
N THR A 172 5.84 6.56 0.36
CA THR A 172 6.04 7.65 1.30
C THR A 172 7.17 8.56 0.80
N GLY A 173 7.05 9.83 1.10
CA GLY A 173 8.15 10.79 0.92
C GLY A 173 9.16 10.78 2.06
N THR A 174 8.79 10.14 3.18
CA THR A 174 9.57 10.11 4.42
C THR A 174 9.49 8.72 5.04
N THR A 175 10.50 7.89 4.84
CA THR A 175 10.49 6.51 5.38
C THR A 175 10.61 6.48 6.89
N THR A 176 11.48 7.32 7.44
CA THR A 176 11.69 7.47 8.87
C THR A 176 11.82 8.94 9.21
N ARG A 177 11.25 9.37 10.33
CA ARG A 177 11.38 10.75 10.84
C ARG A 177 12.45 10.83 11.91
N ASN A 178 12.47 9.88 12.83
CA ASN A 178 13.34 9.92 14.00
C ASN A 178 14.12 8.62 14.20
N ASN A 179 13.55 7.47 13.85
CA ASN A 179 14.12 6.17 14.18
C ASN A 179 13.77 5.14 13.09
N ILE A 180 14.68 4.22 12.81
CA ILE A 180 14.48 3.10 11.89
C ILE A 180 13.34 2.17 12.36
N ALA A 181 13.08 2.12 13.65
CA ALA A 181 11.96 1.38 14.23
C ALA A 181 10.58 1.81 13.69
N GLU A 182 10.47 3.03 13.17
CA GLU A 182 9.23 3.52 12.53
C GLU A 182 8.86 2.75 11.26
N LEU A 183 9.82 2.05 10.64
CA LEU A 183 9.58 1.16 9.51
C LEU A 183 8.90 -0.16 9.89
N TYR A 184 8.91 -0.54 11.16
CA TYR A 184 8.38 -1.82 11.61
C TYR A 184 6.96 -2.10 11.11
N SER A 185 6.05 -1.18 11.37
CA SER A 185 4.64 -1.36 10.98
C SER A 185 4.46 -1.43 9.47
N GLN A 186 5.28 -0.70 8.71
CA GLN A 186 5.27 -0.76 7.26
C GLN A 186 5.76 -2.11 6.76
N PHE A 187 6.83 -2.66 7.34
CA PHE A 187 7.33 -3.98 7.01
C PHE A 187 6.40 -5.10 7.47
N GLU A 188 5.78 -4.97 8.65
CA GLU A 188 4.74 -5.90 9.11
C GLU A 188 3.54 -5.92 8.13
N LEU A 189 3.14 -4.76 7.64
CA LEU A 189 2.10 -4.66 6.61
C LEU A 189 2.53 -5.35 5.30
N LEU A 190 3.77 -5.12 4.84
CA LEU A 190 4.28 -5.70 3.60
C LEU A 190 4.47 -7.20 3.70
N TYR A 191 5.15 -7.68 4.71
CA TYR A 191 5.65 -9.06 4.78
C TYR A 191 4.78 -9.99 5.61
N ASN A 192 3.77 -9.45 6.34
CA ASN A 192 2.85 -10.24 7.16
C ASN A 192 3.58 -11.18 8.14
N ASN A 193 4.58 -10.67 8.81
CA ASN A 193 5.41 -11.44 9.75
C ASN A 193 6.06 -12.71 9.16
N SER A 194 6.23 -12.73 7.84
CA SER A 194 6.79 -13.89 7.14
C SER A 194 8.31 -14.07 7.35
N VAL A 195 8.95 -13.11 8.01
CA VAL A 195 10.41 -13.07 8.25
C VAL A 195 10.74 -13.05 9.74
N ASN A 196 9.83 -13.44 10.60
CA ASN A 196 9.98 -13.37 12.07
C ASN A 196 10.39 -11.97 12.57
N MET A 197 9.98 -10.94 11.84
CA MET A 197 10.33 -9.57 12.19
C MET A 197 9.69 -9.11 13.51
N THR A 198 8.65 -9.80 13.95
CA THR A 198 7.91 -9.43 15.17
C THR A 198 8.80 -9.46 16.41
N CYS A 199 9.59 -10.51 16.58
CA CYS A 199 10.48 -10.60 17.73
C CYS A 199 11.58 -9.52 17.69
N TRP A 200 12.19 -9.35 16.54
CA TRP A 200 13.24 -8.36 16.37
C TRP A 200 12.73 -6.93 16.51
N CYS A 201 11.53 -6.68 16.03
CA CYS A 201 10.93 -5.35 16.11
C CYS A 201 10.29 -5.08 17.48
N ASP A 202 9.84 -6.11 18.19
CA ASP A 202 9.42 -5.95 19.58
C ASP A 202 10.58 -5.46 20.45
N SER A 203 11.80 -5.93 20.19
CA SER A 203 12.99 -5.42 20.89
C SER A 203 13.27 -3.95 20.61
N ILE A 204 13.00 -3.49 19.40
CA ILE A 204 13.17 -2.08 19.03
C ILE A 204 12.10 -1.18 19.65
N TYR A 205 10.87 -1.69 19.78
CA TYR A 205 9.75 -0.91 20.30
C TYR A 205 9.56 -0.97 21.81
N HIS A 206 10.08 -1.98 22.45
CA HIS A 206 10.08 -2.04 23.91
C HIS A 206 11.29 -1.26 24.42
N GLU A 207 11.06 -0.08 24.95
CA GLU A 207 12.06 0.68 25.72
C GLU A 207 12.52 -0.06 27.01
N ASN A 208 11.91 -1.21 27.28
CA ASN A 208 12.19 -2.04 28.44
C ASN A 208 13.26 -3.07 28.09
N ARG A 209 14.46 -2.86 28.61
CA ARG A 209 15.64 -3.71 28.41
C ARG A 209 15.41 -5.19 28.68
N ASP A 210 14.56 -5.52 29.65
CA ASP A 210 14.27 -6.91 30.02
C ASP A 210 13.49 -7.64 28.91
N LYS A 211 12.62 -6.93 28.21
CA LYS A 211 11.87 -7.47 27.07
C LYS A 211 12.74 -7.58 25.82
N GLU A 212 13.70 -6.69 25.64
CA GLU A 212 14.69 -6.81 24.57
C GLU A 212 15.52 -8.09 24.73
N ILE A 213 15.99 -8.36 25.93
CA ILE A 213 16.75 -9.57 26.25
C ILE A 213 15.91 -10.85 26.07
N GLU A 214 14.62 -10.81 26.41
CA GLU A 214 13.71 -11.93 26.21
C GLU A 214 13.45 -12.17 24.71
N CYS A 215 13.32 -11.12 23.93
CA CYS A 215 13.14 -11.20 22.48
C CYS A 215 14.40 -11.74 21.79
N GLU A 216 15.58 -11.31 22.19
CA GLU A 216 16.85 -11.84 21.68
C GLU A 216 17.01 -13.34 21.98
N ARG A 217 16.65 -13.79 23.19
CA ARG A 217 16.63 -15.21 23.51
C ARG A 217 15.70 -16.03 22.64
N ASN A 218 14.51 -15.50 22.35
CA ASN A 218 13.54 -16.18 21.50
C ASN A 218 13.97 -16.26 20.03
N LEU A 219 14.76 -15.31 19.55
CA LEU A 219 15.39 -15.38 18.23
C LEU A 219 16.40 -16.52 18.10
N HIS A 220 17.13 -16.82 19.18
CA HIS A 220 18.09 -17.92 19.22
C HIS A 220 17.44 -19.28 19.51
N CYS A 221 16.22 -19.33 20.02
CA CYS A 221 15.50 -20.57 20.29
C CYS A 221 14.66 -21.07 19.08
N GLY A 222 14.68 -20.37 17.98
CA GLY A 222 13.95 -20.72 16.74
C GLY A 222 14.84 -21.41 15.69
N GLU A 223 16.05 -21.79 16.06
CA GLU A 223 16.89 -22.73 15.33
C GLU A 223 16.64 -24.14 15.90
#